data_c4ae608e63f809baf04c3a2889df9dd0
#
_entry.id   c4ae608e63f809baf04c3a2889df9dd0
#
_cell.length_a   1.000
_cell.length_b   1.000
_cell.length_c   1.000
_cell.angle_alpha   90.00
_cell.angle_beta   90.00
_cell.angle_gamma   90.00
#
_symmetry.space_group_name_H-M   'P 1'
#
loop_
_entity.id
_entity.type
_entity.pdbx_description
1 polymer ?
#
loop_
_entity_poly.entity_id
_entity_poly.type
_entity_poly.pdbx_seq_one_letter_code
_entity_poly.pdbx_strand_id
1 'polypeptide(L)'
;MSTKAKNTIHLSESAQVDSGSVQPFTRSQKIYVQGSRPDIRVPMREVTLDVTPTDFGGEINAPVTVYDTSGPYTDPNVIIDVRKGLADVRSPWIDSRNDTERLPGLSSNFGQQRLNDAELTALRFAHVHNPRRAKAGANVSQMHYARQGIITAEMEYVAIRENMKLQEARAAGLLKQQHAGHSFGASIPKEITAEFVREEIARGRAIIPANINHVELEPMIIGRNFLVKINGNIGNSALGSSIEEEVAKLTWGIRWGSDTVMDLSTGKHIHETREWIIRNSPVPIGTVPIYQALEKVGGAAEDLTWELFRDTLIEQAEQGVDYFTIHAGVLLRYVPLTAKRVTGIVSRGGSIMAKWCLAHHKENFLYTHFEDICEIMKAYDVSFSLGDGLRPGSIADANDEAQFGELETLGELTKIAWKHDVQTMIEGPGHVPMQLIKENMDKQLECCDEAPFYTLGPLTTDIAPGYDHITSGIGAAMIGWFGCAMLCYVTPKEHLGLPNKDDVKTGIITYKIAAHAADLAKGHPGAQIRDNALSKARFEFRWEDQFNLGLDPDTARSYHDETLPKDSAKVAHFCSMCGPKFCSMKITQEVREYAANQKIEALDVSVQEGMREQAERFKQEGSQLYKKV
;
A
#
# COMPACT_ATOMS: atom_id res chain seq x y z
N MET A 1 -20.27 -16.16 -44.59
CA MET A 1 -19.80 -14.78 -44.63
C MET A 1 -20.02 -14.20 -43.25
N SER A 2 -18.97 -14.21 -42.47
CA SER A 2 -18.99 -13.72 -41.06
C SER A 2 -18.50 -12.27 -41.10
N THR A 3 -19.36 -11.34 -40.75
CA THR A 3 -19.04 -9.93 -40.58
C THR A 3 -18.21 -9.78 -39.32
N LYS A 4 -16.89 -9.57 -39.47
CA LYS A 4 -16.02 -9.08 -38.37
C LYS A 4 -16.54 -7.70 -37.94
N ALA A 5 -17.09 -7.63 -36.75
CA ALA A 5 -17.36 -6.35 -36.10
C ALA A 5 -16.01 -5.66 -35.86
N LYS A 6 -15.78 -4.54 -36.55
CA LYS A 6 -14.68 -3.62 -36.26
C LYS A 6 -15.00 -2.92 -34.93
N ASN A 7 -14.44 -3.36 -33.86
CA ASN A 7 -14.39 -2.59 -32.61
C ASN A 7 -13.41 -1.43 -32.82
N THR A 8 -13.89 -0.32 -33.33
CA THR A 8 -13.15 0.94 -33.33
C THR A 8 -13.30 1.52 -31.92
N ILE A 9 -12.25 1.46 -31.11
CA ILE A 9 -12.21 2.17 -29.82
C ILE A 9 -12.01 3.65 -30.19
N HIS A 10 -13.07 4.42 -30.16
CA HIS A 10 -12.99 5.87 -30.16
C HIS A 10 -12.64 6.31 -28.73
N LEU A 11 -11.41 6.79 -28.52
CA LEU A 11 -11.14 7.75 -27.46
C LEU A 11 -11.98 8.98 -27.81
N SER A 12 -13.08 9.20 -27.13
CA SER A 12 -13.94 10.34 -27.42
C SER A 12 -13.14 11.61 -27.14
N GLU A 13 -13.11 12.54 -28.12
CA GLU A 13 -12.50 13.87 -27.94
C GLU A 13 -13.15 14.66 -26.78
N SER A 14 -14.28 14.21 -26.28
CA SER A 14 -15.04 14.76 -25.17
C SER A 14 -14.87 14.01 -23.85
N ALA A 15 -14.09 12.93 -23.78
CA ALA A 15 -13.68 12.39 -22.50
C ALA A 15 -12.66 13.35 -21.87
N GLN A 16 -13.13 14.44 -21.31
CA GLN A 16 -12.56 14.90 -20.04
C GLN A 16 -12.61 13.64 -19.17
N VAL A 17 -11.48 12.94 -19.06
CA VAL A 17 -11.28 12.03 -17.92
C VAL A 17 -11.58 12.94 -16.76
N ASP A 18 -12.69 12.62 -16.10
CA ASP A 18 -13.28 13.49 -15.13
C ASP A 18 -12.23 13.74 -14.04
N SER A 19 -11.43 14.82 -14.20
CA SER A 19 -10.54 15.30 -13.14
C SER A 19 -11.34 15.61 -11.87
N GLY A 20 -12.66 15.72 -12.01
CA GLY A 20 -13.62 15.79 -10.91
C GLY A 20 -13.75 14.51 -10.08
N SER A 21 -13.23 13.37 -10.53
CA SER A 21 -13.30 12.12 -9.76
C SER A 21 -12.33 12.09 -8.56
N VAL A 22 -11.28 12.91 -8.57
CA VAL A 22 -10.31 13.00 -7.47
C VAL A 22 -10.36 14.41 -6.89
N GLN A 23 -11.37 14.64 -6.06
CA GLN A 23 -11.54 15.92 -5.35
C GLN A 23 -10.57 15.98 -4.16
N PRO A 24 -10.03 17.18 -3.83
CA PRO A 24 -9.39 17.42 -2.54
C PRO A 24 -10.31 17.02 -1.39
N PHE A 25 -9.73 16.55 -0.29
CA PHE A 25 -10.51 16.29 0.91
C PHE A 25 -10.97 17.60 1.55
N THR A 26 -12.22 17.66 1.98
CA THR A 26 -12.73 18.81 2.75
C THR A 26 -11.91 18.99 4.02
N ARG A 27 -11.74 20.23 4.48
CA ARG A 27 -10.96 20.58 5.68
C ARG A 27 -9.54 20.02 5.74
N SER A 28 -8.98 19.69 4.58
CA SER A 28 -7.59 19.27 4.44
C SER A 28 -6.92 20.14 3.40
N GLN A 29 -5.65 20.40 3.62
CA GLN A 29 -4.80 21.08 2.65
C GLN A 29 -3.56 20.24 2.34
N LYS A 30 -3.10 20.32 1.10
CA LYS A 30 -1.81 19.78 0.72
C LYS A 30 -0.74 20.76 1.20
N ILE A 31 0.22 20.26 1.96
CA ILE A 31 1.40 21.00 2.39
C ILE A 31 2.65 20.33 1.83
N TYR A 32 3.73 21.09 1.70
CA TYR A 32 5.01 20.59 1.22
C TYR A 32 6.10 20.87 2.24
N VAL A 33 6.76 19.80 2.69
CA VAL A 33 7.93 19.92 3.56
C VAL A 33 9.18 19.98 2.70
N GLN A 34 9.99 21.00 2.91
CA GLN A 34 11.21 21.23 2.15
C GLN A 34 12.36 20.37 2.67
N GLY A 35 13.06 19.68 1.77
CA GLY A 35 14.31 18.98 2.07
C GLY A 35 15.55 19.89 2.00
N SER A 36 16.73 19.28 1.99
CA SER A 36 18.03 19.97 1.92
C SER A 36 18.25 20.71 0.59
N ARG A 37 17.58 20.26 -0.47
CA ARG A 37 17.62 20.83 -1.82
C ARG A 37 16.29 21.46 -2.17
N PRO A 38 16.26 22.55 -2.98
CA PRO A 38 15.01 23.20 -3.38
C PRO A 38 14.05 22.32 -4.17
N ASP A 39 14.56 21.30 -4.86
CA ASP A 39 13.81 20.34 -5.66
C ASP A 39 13.33 19.11 -4.87
N ILE A 40 13.69 18.99 -3.58
CA ILE A 40 13.15 17.99 -2.66
C ILE A 40 11.98 18.62 -1.88
N ARG A 41 10.76 18.40 -2.37
CA ARG A 41 9.52 18.92 -1.77
C ARG A 41 8.57 17.77 -1.52
N VAL A 42 8.39 17.41 -0.25
CA VAL A 42 7.63 16.23 0.16
C VAL A 42 6.19 16.62 0.49
N PRO A 43 5.18 16.17 -0.30
CA PRO A 43 3.80 16.47 -0.03
C PRO A 43 3.28 15.67 1.17
N MET A 44 2.44 16.32 1.96
CA MET A 44 1.68 15.73 3.05
C MET A 44 0.29 16.34 3.05
N ARG A 45 -0.65 15.67 3.70
CA ARG A 45 -1.98 16.22 3.92
C ARG A 45 -2.10 16.69 5.36
N GLU A 46 -2.52 17.92 5.57
CA GLU A 46 -2.77 18.48 6.89
C GLU A 46 -4.26 18.68 7.08
N VAL A 47 -4.82 18.08 8.13
CA VAL A 47 -6.24 18.19 8.51
C VAL A 47 -6.37 19.31 9.54
N THR A 48 -7.10 20.38 9.18
CA THR A 48 -7.41 21.48 10.10
C THR A 48 -8.56 21.10 11.02
N LEU A 49 -8.45 21.47 12.29
CA LEU A 49 -9.43 21.13 13.31
C LEU A 49 -10.14 22.36 13.85
N ASP A 50 -11.41 22.22 14.18
CA ASP A 50 -12.20 23.25 14.82
C ASP A 50 -11.75 23.47 16.28
N VAL A 51 -12.02 24.66 16.79
CA VAL A 51 -11.88 24.98 18.21
C VAL A 51 -12.85 24.10 19.01
N THR A 52 -12.38 23.54 20.10
CA THR A 52 -13.22 22.82 21.06
C THR A 52 -14.37 23.73 21.51
N PRO A 53 -15.64 23.29 21.51
CA PRO A 53 -16.74 24.09 21.98
C PRO A 53 -16.51 24.60 23.41
N THR A 54 -17.05 25.79 23.73
CA THR A 54 -16.86 26.43 25.05
C THR A 54 -17.32 25.57 26.21
N ASP A 55 -18.39 24.79 26.01
CA ASP A 55 -18.90 23.83 26.99
C ASP A 55 -17.92 22.68 27.31
N PHE A 56 -16.95 22.49 26.44
CA PHE A 56 -15.86 21.51 26.59
C PHE A 56 -14.49 22.17 26.87
N GLY A 57 -14.45 23.49 27.12
CA GLY A 57 -13.25 24.22 27.55
C GLY A 57 -12.67 25.21 26.53
N GLY A 58 -13.14 25.26 25.28
CA GLY A 58 -12.76 26.30 24.30
C GLY A 58 -11.31 26.21 23.80
N GLU A 59 -10.68 25.05 23.86
CA GLU A 59 -9.26 24.84 23.50
C GLU A 59 -9.05 24.93 21.98
N ILE A 60 -7.91 25.50 21.55
CA ILE A 60 -7.47 25.48 20.16
C ILE A 60 -6.81 24.13 19.87
N ASN A 61 -7.28 23.42 18.84
CA ASN A 61 -6.74 22.14 18.42
C ASN A 61 -5.68 22.32 17.33
N ALA A 62 -4.50 21.72 17.53
CA ALA A 62 -3.46 21.71 16.52
C ALA A 62 -3.90 20.85 15.30
N PRO A 63 -3.52 21.23 14.07
CA PRO A 63 -3.79 20.42 12.90
C PRO A 63 -3.07 19.07 12.98
N VAL A 64 -3.59 18.06 12.27
CA VAL A 64 -3.00 16.72 12.20
C VAL A 64 -2.43 16.48 10.81
N THR A 65 -1.13 16.25 10.74
CA THR A 65 -0.46 15.83 9.50
C THR A 65 -0.64 14.34 9.29
N VAL A 66 -1.02 13.95 8.07
CA VAL A 66 -1.23 12.56 7.69
C VAL A 66 -0.45 12.21 6.43
N TYR A 67 -0.03 10.96 6.34
CA TYR A 67 0.65 10.39 5.17
C TYR A 67 -0.26 10.51 3.94
N ASP A 68 0.31 10.96 2.83
CA ASP A 68 -0.45 11.24 1.61
C ASP A 68 0.16 10.50 0.41
N THR A 69 -0.65 9.71 -0.26
CA THR A 69 -0.28 8.93 -1.45
C THR A 69 -0.86 9.51 -2.73
N SER A 70 -1.72 10.52 -2.61
CA SER A 70 -2.51 11.03 -3.73
C SER A 70 -1.72 11.85 -4.74
N GLY A 71 -0.42 12.11 -4.48
CA GLY A 71 0.39 12.94 -5.35
C GLY A 71 -0.25 14.31 -5.61
N PRO A 72 -0.12 14.87 -6.80
CA PRO A 72 -0.70 16.18 -7.12
C PRO A 72 -2.24 16.14 -7.31
N TYR A 73 -2.88 14.96 -7.35
CA TYR A 73 -4.32 14.84 -7.66
C TYR A 73 -5.24 15.52 -6.64
N THR A 74 -4.80 15.69 -5.41
CA THR A 74 -5.56 16.39 -4.35
C THR A 74 -5.02 17.79 -4.04
N ASP A 75 -4.10 18.32 -4.84
CA ASP A 75 -3.61 19.69 -4.71
C ASP A 75 -4.51 20.63 -5.52
N PRO A 76 -5.27 21.55 -4.88
CA PRO A 76 -6.18 22.46 -5.59
C PRO A 76 -5.46 23.48 -6.48
N ASN A 77 -4.14 23.62 -6.33
CA ASN A 77 -3.32 24.56 -7.12
C ASN A 77 -2.73 23.91 -8.38
N VAL A 78 -2.90 22.60 -8.57
CA VAL A 78 -2.37 21.84 -9.70
C VAL A 78 -3.51 21.41 -10.62
N ILE A 79 -3.39 21.75 -11.90
CA ILE A 79 -4.29 21.27 -12.95
C ILE A 79 -3.62 20.07 -13.62
N ILE A 80 -4.28 18.91 -13.56
CA ILE A 80 -3.78 17.66 -14.15
C ILE A 80 -4.54 17.37 -15.44
N ASP A 81 -3.78 17.12 -16.50
CA ASP A 81 -4.26 16.55 -17.74
C ASP A 81 -3.66 15.14 -17.88
N VAL A 82 -4.43 14.11 -17.61
CA VAL A 82 -3.97 12.71 -17.66
C VAL A 82 -3.41 12.30 -19.02
N ARG A 83 -3.72 13.04 -20.10
CA ARG A 83 -3.16 12.81 -21.44
C ARG A 83 -1.72 13.31 -21.57
N LYS A 84 -1.30 14.23 -20.70
CA LYS A 84 0.07 14.75 -20.62
C LYS A 84 0.91 14.05 -19.57
N GLY A 85 0.25 13.35 -18.65
CA GLY A 85 0.88 12.75 -17.49
C GLY A 85 1.22 13.74 -16.39
N LEU A 86 1.87 13.24 -15.35
CA LEU A 86 2.31 14.04 -14.21
C LEU A 86 3.63 14.77 -14.53
N ALA A 87 3.93 15.78 -13.72
CA ALA A 87 5.19 16.50 -13.81
C ALA A 87 6.37 15.60 -13.40
N ASP A 88 7.50 15.81 -14.05
CA ASP A 88 8.78 15.18 -13.72
C ASP A 88 9.27 15.69 -12.36
N VAL A 89 9.50 14.79 -11.43
CA VAL A 89 10.02 15.08 -10.08
C VAL A 89 11.49 14.67 -9.97
N ARG A 90 11.88 13.53 -10.54
CA ARG A 90 13.14 12.85 -10.23
C ARG A 90 14.26 13.04 -11.24
N SER A 91 13.99 13.50 -12.46
CA SER A 91 15.06 13.67 -13.47
C SER A 91 16.25 14.50 -12.98
N PRO A 92 16.07 15.64 -12.27
CA PRO A 92 17.22 16.40 -11.75
C PRO A 92 18.08 15.58 -10.77
N TRP A 93 17.46 14.70 -9.97
CA TRP A 93 18.18 13.85 -9.02
C TRP A 93 18.99 12.76 -9.73
N ILE A 94 18.36 12.09 -10.71
CA ILE A 94 18.98 11.05 -11.52
C ILE A 94 20.13 11.62 -12.37
N ASP A 95 19.89 12.73 -13.06
CA ASP A 95 20.90 13.36 -13.92
C ASP A 95 22.09 13.87 -13.11
N SER A 96 21.91 14.31 -11.85
CA SER A 96 23.00 14.76 -10.98
C SER A 96 23.99 13.66 -10.61
N ARG A 97 23.61 12.39 -10.65
CA ARG A 97 24.47 11.22 -10.39
C ARG A 97 25.41 10.90 -11.57
N ASN A 98 25.06 11.33 -12.78
CA ASN A 98 25.86 11.21 -14.01
C ASN A 98 26.30 9.76 -14.35
N ASP A 99 25.53 8.77 -13.95
CA ASP A 99 25.79 7.34 -14.14
C ASP A 99 24.83 6.65 -15.12
N THR A 100 23.91 7.42 -15.71
CA THR A 100 22.94 6.98 -16.71
C THR A 100 23.24 7.54 -18.10
N GLU A 101 22.74 6.85 -19.13
CA GLU A 101 22.68 7.32 -20.50
C GLU A 101 21.23 7.29 -21.02
N ARG A 102 20.88 8.23 -21.90
CA ARG A 102 19.60 8.21 -22.60
C ARG A 102 19.70 7.37 -23.87
N LEU A 103 18.77 6.45 -24.02
CA LEU A 103 18.65 5.65 -25.23
C LEU A 103 17.93 6.46 -26.33
N PRO A 104 18.18 6.16 -27.62
CA PRO A 104 17.48 6.85 -28.73
C PRO A 104 15.99 6.47 -28.83
N GLY A 105 15.53 5.46 -28.12
CA GLY A 105 14.16 4.94 -28.05
C GLY A 105 14.16 3.62 -27.29
N LEU A 106 13.01 2.92 -27.26
CA LEU A 106 12.92 1.60 -26.66
C LEU A 106 13.90 0.62 -27.34
N SER A 107 14.61 -0.16 -26.55
CA SER A 107 15.58 -1.15 -27.06
C SER A 107 15.00 -2.56 -27.20
N SER A 108 13.88 -2.85 -26.53
CA SER A 108 13.17 -4.13 -26.65
C SER A 108 12.55 -4.31 -28.04
N ASN A 109 12.62 -5.54 -28.57
CA ASN A 109 12.05 -5.85 -29.89
C ASN A 109 10.54 -5.62 -29.93
N PHE A 110 9.83 -6.05 -28.90
CA PHE A 110 8.38 -5.88 -28.82
C PHE A 110 8.01 -4.40 -28.68
N GLY A 111 8.70 -3.64 -27.84
CA GLY A 111 8.46 -2.19 -27.70
C GLY A 111 8.64 -1.45 -29.03
N GLN A 112 9.69 -1.79 -29.81
CA GLN A 112 9.89 -1.21 -31.14
C GLN A 112 8.78 -1.60 -32.13
N GLN A 113 8.30 -2.84 -32.12
CA GLN A 113 7.16 -3.28 -32.93
C GLN A 113 5.90 -2.49 -32.60
N ARG A 114 5.61 -2.32 -31.31
CA ARG A 114 4.45 -1.55 -30.84
C ARG A 114 4.52 -0.08 -31.26
N LEU A 115 5.70 0.53 -31.22
CA LEU A 115 5.90 1.92 -31.68
C LEU A 115 5.70 2.09 -33.20
N ASN A 116 6.03 1.08 -33.99
CA ASN A 116 5.92 1.12 -35.45
C ASN A 116 4.53 0.71 -35.98
N ASP A 117 3.65 0.19 -35.13
CA ASP A 117 2.31 -0.24 -35.52
C ASP A 117 1.37 0.97 -35.61
N ALA A 118 0.97 1.34 -36.84
CA ALA A 118 0.10 2.49 -37.08
C ALA A 118 -1.31 2.34 -36.50
N GLU A 119 -1.81 1.10 -36.30
CA GLU A 119 -3.14 0.86 -35.72
C GLU A 119 -3.20 1.23 -34.23
N LEU A 120 -2.06 1.27 -33.56
CA LEU A 120 -1.97 1.59 -32.14
C LEU A 120 -1.75 3.08 -31.85
N THR A 121 -1.65 3.92 -32.87
CA THR A 121 -1.34 5.35 -32.70
C THR A 121 -2.33 6.05 -31.77
N ALA A 122 -3.61 5.70 -31.84
CA ALA A 122 -4.65 6.29 -31.00
C ALA A 122 -4.61 5.83 -29.53
N LEU A 123 -3.95 4.70 -29.23
CA LEU A 123 -3.84 4.13 -27.88
C LEU A 123 -2.57 4.55 -27.16
N ARG A 124 -1.54 5.03 -27.90
CA ARG A 124 -0.27 5.40 -27.33
C ARG A 124 -0.35 6.64 -26.46
N PHE A 125 0.40 6.64 -25.39
CA PHE A 125 0.66 7.86 -24.65
C PHE A 125 1.56 8.80 -25.46
N ALA A 126 1.11 10.04 -25.69
CA ALA A 126 1.77 10.93 -26.65
C ALA A 126 3.09 11.56 -26.14
N HIS A 127 3.28 11.61 -24.82
CA HIS A 127 4.39 12.34 -24.17
C HIS A 127 5.41 11.42 -23.51
N VAL A 128 5.79 10.33 -24.18
CA VAL A 128 6.78 9.37 -23.69
C VAL A 128 8.20 9.98 -23.81
N HIS A 129 8.99 9.84 -22.74
CA HIS A 129 10.40 10.21 -22.75
C HIS A 129 11.26 9.07 -23.31
N ASN A 130 12.37 9.41 -23.95
CA ASN A 130 13.38 8.43 -24.28
C ASN A 130 13.93 7.79 -22.99
N PRO A 131 13.98 6.45 -22.90
CA PRO A 131 14.36 5.78 -21.67
C PRO A 131 15.82 6.03 -21.31
N ARG A 132 16.11 5.98 -20.01
CA ARG A 132 17.47 5.97 -19.46
C ARG A 132 17.85 4.53 -19.11
N ARG A 133 19.13 4.29 -19.13
CA ARG A 133 19.77 3.05 -18.66
C ARG A 133 21.08 3.40 -17.95
N ALA A 134 21.53 2.56 -17.03
CA ALA A 134 22.87 2.67 -16.47
C ALA A 134 23.93 2.67 -17.57
N LYS A 135 24.96 3.51 -17.44
CA LYS A 135 26.16 3.43 -18.30
C LYS A 135 26.83 2.08 -18.18
N ALA A 136 27.59 1.68 -19.19
CA ALA A 136 28.30 0.40 -19.16
C ALA A 136 29.15 0.24 -17.89
N GLY A 137 28.90 -0.84 -17.15
CA GLY A 137 29.58 -1.14 -15.89
C GLY A 137 29.05 -0.38 -14.65
N ALA A 138 28.09 0.54 -14.80
CA ALA A 138 27.44 1.20 -13.67
C ALA A 138 26.28 0.36 -13.10
N ASN A 139 25.97 0.64 -11.82
CA ASN A 139 24.76 0.16 -11.14
C ASN A 139 24.03 1.38 -10.58
N VAL A 140 22.75 1.54 -10.85
CA VAL A 140 21.94 2.70 -10.49
C VAL A 140 20.91 2.43 -9.42
N SER A 141 20.99 1.25 -8.76
CA SER A 141 20.04 0.87 -7.71
C SER A 141 20.25 1.67 -6.43
N GLN A 142 19.16 1.91 -5.68
CA GLN A 142 19.25 2.55 -4.36
C GLN A 142 20.12 1.75 -3.39
N MET A 143 20.13 0.40 -3.50
CA MET A 143 21.00 -0.44 -2.67
C MET A 143 22.47 -0.22 -2.99
N HIS A 144 22.83 -0.04 -4.26
CA HIS A 144 24.20 0.25 -4.66
C HIS A 144 24.69 1.56 -4.03
N TYR A 145 23.92 2.65 -4.16
CA TYR A 145 24.27 3.92 -3.54
C TYR A 145 24.36 3.81 -2.02
N ALA A 146 23.40 3.12 -1.40
CA ALA A 146 23.38 2.93 0.04
C ALA A 146 24.65 2.22 0.55
N ARG A 147 25.11 1.18 -0.16
CA ARG A 147 26.33 0.42 0.15
C ARG A 147 27.61 1.21 -0.09
N GLN A 148 27.59 2.18 -1.01
CA GLN A 148 28.66 3.14 -1.21
C GLN A 148 28.66 4.27 -0.16
N GLY A 149 27.74 4.26 0.79
CA GLY A 149 27.60 5.32 1.80
C GLY A 149 26.93 6.59 1.28
N ILE A 150 26.33 6.54 0.10
CA ILE A 150 25.68 7.70 -0.54
C ILE A 150 24.21 7.77 -0.07
N ILE A 151 23.81 8.94 0.41
CA ILE A 151 22.42 9.28 0.67
C ILE A 151 21.87 9.96 -0.59
N THR A 152 20.89 9.31 -1.23
CA THR A 152 20.23 9.85 -2.42
C THR A 152 19.12 10.83 -2.05
N ALA A 153 18.66 11.62 -3.02
CA ALA A 153 17.49 12.48 -2.82
C ALA A 153 16.24 11.68 -2.48
N GLU A 154 16.11 10.48 -3.04
CA GLU A 154 15.03 9.53 -2.73
C GLU A 154 15.06 9.10 -1.26
N MET A 155 16.22 8.83 -0.68
CA MET A 155 16.37 8.46 0.75
C MET A 155 16.01 9.61 1.70
N GLU A 156 16.42 10.83 1.37
CA GLU A 156 16.05 12.03 2.12
C GLU A 156 14.54 12.29 2.03
N TYR A 157 13.97 12.20 0.83
CA TYR A 157 12.55 12.35 0.60
C TYR A 157 11.72 11.39 1.46
N VAL A 158 12.12 10.12 1.49
CA VAL A 158 11.49 9.08 2.31
C VAL A 158 11.58 9.39 3.79
N ALA A 159 12.73 9.80 4.30
CA ALA A 159 12.90 10.16 5.70
C ALA A 159 11.95 11.28 6.14
N ILE A 160 11.82 12.32 5.33
CA ILE A 160 10.88 13.43 5.58
C ILE A 160 9.44 12.92 5.56
N ARG A 161 9.10 12.07 4.58
CA ARG A 161 7.74 11.55 4.39
C ARG A 161 7.28 10.66 5.55
N GLU A 162 8.15 9.75 6.02
CA GLU A 162 7.84 8.83 7.12
C GLU A 162 7.66 9.55 8.47
N ASN A 163 8.36 10.65 8.69
CA ASN A 163 8.26 11.42 9.93
C ASN A 163 6.99 12.28 10.04
N MET A 164 6.32 12.63 8.94
CA MET A 164 5.07 13.41 8.96
C MET A 164 5.09 14.59 9.94
N LYS A 165 6.16 15.42 9.93
CA LYS A 165 6.36 16.55 10.86
C LYS A 165 6.38 16.14 12.35
N LEU A 166 6.89 14.96 12.66
CA LEU A 166 6.88 14.37 14.01
C LEU A 166 7.51 15.28 15.08
N GLN A 167 8.55 16.08 14.72
CA GLN A 167 9.18 17.03 15.65
C GLN A 167 8.20 18.12 16.08
N GLU A 168 7.42 18.69 15.15
CA GLU A 168 6.39 19.68 15.44
C GLU A 168 5.28 19.08 16.31
N ALA A 169 4.82 17.87 15.98
CA ALA A 169 3.84 17.13 16.76
C ALA A 169 4.32 16.87 18.21
N ARG A 170 5.62 16.55 18.37
CA ARG A 170 6.25 16.37 19.68
C ARG A 170 6.30 17.67 20.45
N ALA A 171 6.70 18.79 19.81
CA ALA A 171 6.71 20.12 20.43
C ALA A 171 5.31 20.57 20.86
N ALA A 172 4.27 20.23 20.09
CA ALA A 172 2.87 20.46 20.42
C ALA A 172 2.31 19.51 21.50
N GLY A 173 3.11 18.56 21.98
CA GLY A 173 2.72 17.61 23.03
C GLY A 173 1.77 16.50 22.59
N LEU A 174 1.58 16.30 21.28
CA LEU A 174 0.63 15.33 20.73
C LEU A 174 1.04 13.86 20.95
N LEU A 175 2.31 13.59 21.33
CA LEU A 175 2.83 12.25 21.61
C LEU A 175 2.64 11.78 23.06
N LYS A 176 2.10 12.63 23.96
CA LYS A 176 2.06 12.32 25.40
C LYS A 176 1.17 11.14 25.78
N GLN A 177 0.18 10.83 24.97
CA GLN A 177 -0.81 9.76 25.24
C GLN A 177 -0.63 8.55 24.33
N GLN A 178 0.55 8.35 23.78
CA GLN A 178 0.83 7.19 22.96
C GLN A 178 1.14 5.96 23.83
N HIS A 179 0.45 4.85 23.58
CA HIS A 179 0.75 3.58 24.21
C HIS A 179 2.08 2.99 23.72
N ALA A 180 2.77 2.31 24.60
CA ALA A 180 3.92 1.51 24.21
C ALA A 180 3.49 0.32 23.34
N GLY A 181 4.17 0.11 22.23
CA GLY A 181 3.90 -1.02 21.34
C GLY A 181 4.79 -2.23 21.68
N HIS A 182 4.55 -3.31 20.94
CA HIS A 182 5.38 -4.50 20.90
C HIS A 182 5.79 -4.81 19.46
N SER A 183 7.06 -4.56 19.12
CA SER A 183 7.54 -4.56 17.73
C SER A 183 8.04 -5.92 17.22
N PHE A 184 7.98 -6.99 18.01
CA PHE A 184 8.51 -8.32 17.69
C PHE A 184 9.93 -8.30 17.09
N GLY A 185 10.80 -7.43 17.63
CA GLY A 185 12.21 -7.30 17.22
C GLY A 185 12.44 -6.30 16.07
N ALA A 186 11.42 -5.60 15.57
CA ALA A 186 11.66 -4.46 14.68
C ALA A 186 12.35 -3.32 15.46
N SER A 187 13.33 -2.69 14.80
CA SER A 187 14.14 -1.60 15.39
C SER A 187 13.61 -0.25 14.91
N ILE A 188 12.44 0.16 15.41
CA ILE A 188 11.78 1.40 15.03
C ILE A 188 12.42 2.57 15.77
N PRO A 189 13.05 3.55 15.07
CA PRO A 189 13.68 4.70 15.70
C PRO A 189 12.62 5.72 16.15
N LYS A 190 13.01 6.59 17.10
CA LYS A 190 12.16 7.73 17.52
C LYS A 190 11.94 8.75 16.42
N GLU A 191 12.83 8.79 15.44
CA GLU A 191 12.82 9.64 14.26
C GLU A 191 13.60 8.94 13.16
N ILE A 192 13.05 8.94 11.95
CA ILE A 192 13.66 8.34 10.77
C ILE A 192 14.56 9.38 10.11
N THR A 193 15.88 9.11 10.08
CA THR A 193 16.85 9.95 9.39
C THR A 193 17.18 9.37 8.01
N ALA A 194 17.74 10.19 7.12
CA ALA A 194 18.18 9.71 5.81
C ALA A 194 19.33 8.68 5.93
N GLU A 195 20.17 8.79 6.97
CA GLU A 195 21.19 7.80 7.31
C GLU A 195 20.57 6.47 7.71
N PHE A 196 19.51 6.50 8.53
CA PHE A 196 18.78 5.29 8.91
C PHE A 196 18.17 4.62 7.67
N VAL A 197 17.53 5.39 6.79
CA VAL A 197 16.98 4.88 5.51
C VAL A 197 18.09 4.22 4.69
N ARG A 198 19.23 4.90 4.52
CA ARG A 198 20.39 4.35 3.81
C ARG A 198 20.88 3.03 4.42
N GLU A 199 20.99 2.96 5.76
CA GLU A 199 21.46 1.75 6.45
C GLU A 199 20.50 0.57 6.28
N GLU A 200 19.20 0.79 6.35
CA GLU A 200 18.20 -0.25 6.15
C GLU A 200 18.24 -0.81 4.72
N ILE A 201 18.41 0.08 3.72
CA ILE A 201 18.55 -0.32 2.31
C ILE A 201 19.88 -1.07 2.09
N ALA A 202 21.00 -0.57 2.62
CA ALA A 202 22.31 -1.21 2.48
C ALA A 202 22.34 -2.64 3.04
N ARG A 203 21.57 -2.88 4.11
CA ARG A 203 21.40 -4.22 4.75
C ARG A 203 20.38 -5.10 4.04
N GLY A 204 19.61 -4.58 3.09
CA GLY A 204 18.53 -5.29 2.41
C GLY A 204 17.22 -5.39 3.21
N ARG A 205 17.08 -4.70 4.35
CA ARG A 205 15.89 -4.73 5.21
C ARG A 205 14.79 -3.76 4.80
N ALA A 206 15.09 -2.91 3.83
CA ALA A 206 14.13 -2.02 3.20
C ALA A 206 14.46 -1.80 1.72
N ILE A 207 13.45 -1.42 0.92
CA ILE A 207 13.59 -1.06 -0.48
C ILE A 207 12.88 0.27 -0.77
N ILE A 208 13.43 1.04 -1.69
CA ILE A 208 12.77 2.17 -2.35
C ILE A 208 12.58 1.75 -3.81
N PRO A 209 11.40 1.24 -4.21
CA PRO A 209 11.14 0.89 -5.60
C PRO A 209 10.99 2.17 -6.42
N ALA A 210 11.99 2.48 -7.24
CA ALA A 210 12.13 3.79 -7.86
C ALA A 210 12.91 3.71 -9.18
N ASN A 211 12.33 3.06 -10.19
CA ASN A 211 12.91 2.95 -11.52
C ASN A 211 13.34 4.33 -12.05
N ILE A 212 14.52 4.41 -12.65
CA ILE A 212 15.05 5.67 -13.23
C ILE A 212 14.23 6.21 -14.40
N ASN A 213 13.30 5.42 -14.97
CA ASN A 213 12.37 5.82 -16.02
C ASN A 213 10.97 6.19 -15.50
N HIS A 214 10.70 6.05 -14.20
CA HIS A 214 9.50 6.56 -13.56
C HIS A 214 9.83 7.90 -12.87
N VAL A 215 9.96 8.92 -13.68
CA VAL A 215 10.44 10.23 -13.22
C VAL A 215 9.38 11.04 -12.47
N GLU A 216 8.11 10.70 -12.63
CA GLU A 216 6.94 11.28 -11.98
C GLU A 216 6.74 10.77 -10.54
N LEU A 217 7.47 9.73 -10.15
CA LEU A 217 7.35 9.05 -8.87
C LEU A 217 7.68 9.96 -7.68
N GLU A 218 6.83 9.93 -6.66
CA GLU A 218 7.09 10.40 -5.31
C GLU A 218 7.63 9.21 -4.47
N PRO A 219 8.93 9.19 -4.10
CA PRO A 219 9.53 8.04 -3.45
C PRO A 219 8.85 7.61 -2.15
N MET A 220 8.79 6.30 -1.92
CA MET A 220 8.32 5.67 -0.69
C MET A 220 9.23 4.50 -0.32
N ILE A 221 9.12 3.99 0.89
CA ILE A 221 9.92 2.88 1.39
C ILE A 221 9.03 1.71 1.84
N ILE A 222 9.50 0.50 1.59
CA ILE A 222 8.90 -0.73 2.08
C ILE A 222 9.94 -1.41 2.98
N GLY A 223 9.63 -1.55 4.26
CA GLY A 223 10.54 -2.14 5.23
C GLY A 223 9.88 -2.33 6.60
N ARG A 224 10.32 -3.34 7.33
CA ARG A 224 9.78 -3.74 8.63
C ARG A 224 9.81 -2.62 9.69
N ASN A 225 10.83 -1.75 9.61
CA ASN A 225 11.08 -0.67 10.58
C ASN A 225 10.38 0.65 10.21
N PHE A 226 9.56 0.65 9.18
CA PHE A 226 8.78 1.78 8.68
C PHE A 226 7.28 1.54 8.84
N LEU A 227 6.46 2.53 8.50
CA LEU A 227 5.02 2.35 8.43
C LEU A 227 4.65 1.20 7.48
N VAL A 228 3.68 0.38 7.84
CA VAL A 228 3.17 -0.69 6.98
C VAL A 228 2.52 -0.07 5.75
N LYS A 229 2.93 -0.53 4.57
CA LYS A 229 2.42 -0.07 3.28
C LYS A 229 1.34 -0.98 2.75
N ILE A 230 0.52 -0.45 1.85
CA ILE A 230 -0.47 -1.25 1.14
C ILE A 230 -0.29 -1.13 -0.37
N ASN A 231 -0.55 -2.24 -1.06
CA ASN A 231 -0.60 -2.30 -2.51
C ASN A 231 -2.04 -2.51 -2.99
N GLY A 232 -2.46 -1.69 -3.96
CA GLY A 232 -3.71 -1.89 -4.70
C GLY A 232 -3.45 -2.55 -6.05
N ASN A 233 -4.25 -3.57 -6.40
CA ASN A 233 -4.16 -4.21 -7.71
C ASN A 233 -5.19 -3.61 -8.67
N ILE A 234 -4.74 -3.26 -9.86
CA ILE A 234 -5.58 -2.89 -10.99
C ILE A 234 -5.19 -3.73 -12.20
N GLY A 235 -5.89 -3.59 -13.30
CA GLY A 235 -5.53 -4.27 -14.54
C GLY A 235 -6.77 -4.68 -15.33
N ASN A 236 -6.64 -4.61 -16.66
CA ASN A 236 -7.66 -5.07 -17.57
C ASN A 236 -7.62 -6.59 -17.73
N SER A 237 -8.72 -7.15 -18.24
CA SER A 237 -8.79 -8.54 -18.66
C SER A 237 -9.33 -8.62 -20.09
N ALA A 238 -9.28 -9.82 -20.68
CA ALA A 238 -9.87 -10.05 -22.00
C ALA A 238 -11.38 -9.75 -22.06
N LEU A 239 -12.06 -9.67 -20.92
CA LEU A 239 -13.50 -9.49 -20.78
C LEU A 239 -13.92 -8.07 -20.40
N GLY A 240 -13.00 -7.19 -19.98
CA GLY A 240 -13.38 -5.85 -19.52
C GLY A 240 -12.24 -4.93 -19.15
N SER A 241 -12.60 -3.68 -18.97
CA SER A 241 -11.81 -2.51 -18.60
C SER A 241 -11.01 -1.90 -19.76
N SER A 242 -11.13 -0.58 -19.90
CA SER A 242 -10.40 0.25 -20.86
C SER A 242 -9.16 0.89 -20.21
N ILE A 243 -8.30 1.53 -21.02
CA ILE A 243 -7.15 2.30 -20.52
C ILE A 243 -7.63 3.42 -19.58
N GLU A 244 -8.70 4.11 -19.93
CA GLU A 244 -9.27 5.20 -19.13
C GLU A 244 -9.80 4.69 -17.77
N GLU A 245 -10.44 3.52 -17.77
CA GLU A 245 -10.91 2.89 -16.53
C GLU A 245 -9.75 2.49 -15.62
N GLU A 246 -8.64 1.97 -16.17
CA GLU A 246 -7.46 1.62 -15.39
C GLU A 246 -6.78 2.86 -14.79
N VAL A 247 -6.64 3.95 -15.55
CA VAL A 247 -6.14 5.23 -15.02
C VAL A 247 -7.08 5.80 -13.96
N ALA A 248 -8.41 5.69 -14.15
CA ALA A 248 -9.38 6.12 -13.15
C ALA A 248 -9.30 5.27 -11.87
N LYS A 249 -9.10 3.95 -11.97
CA LYS A 249 -8.87 3.08 -10.80
C LYS A 249 -7.56 3.40 -10.09
N LEU A 250 -6.49 3.69 -10.83
CA LEU A 250 -5.22 4.15 -10.27
C LEU A 250 -5.42 5.42 -9.44
N THR A 251 -5.92 6.50 -10.06
CA THR A 251 -6.08 7.80 -9.40
C THR A 251 -7.00 7.71 -8.18
N TRP A 252 -8.05 6.90 -8.29
CA TRP A 252 -8.96 6.63 -7.19
C TRP A 252 -8.29 5.85 -6.05
N GLY A 253 -7.52 4.81 -6.38
CA GLY A 253 -6.79 4.00 -5.40
C GLY A 253 -5.79 4.81 -4.58
N ILE A 254 -4.98 5.64 -5.24
CA ILE A 254 -4.00 6.47 -4.56
C ILE A 254 -4.63 7.57 -3.70
N ARG A 255 -5.79 8.11 -4.10
CA ARG A 255 -6.55 9.05 -3.26
C ARG A 255 -6.92 8.42 -1.92
N TRP A 256 -7.29 7.14 -1.91
CA TRP A 256 -7.72 6.44 -0.70
C TRP A 256 -6.57 5.83 0.11
N GLY A 257 -5.33 5.94 -0.37
CA GLY A 257 -4.16 5.61 0.41
C GLY A 257 -3.35 4.41 -0.08
N SER A 258 -3.53 3.96 -1.33
CA SER A 258 -2.64 2.95 -1.91
C SER A 258 -1.22 3.49 -2.01
N ASP A 259 -0.27 2.83 -1.36
CA ASP A 259 1.13 3.23 -1.31
C ASP A 259 1.90 2.78 -2.56
N THR A 260 1.48 1.69 -3.16
CA THR A 260 1.91 1.17 -4.47
C THR A 260 0.69 0.67 -5.25
N VAL A 261 0.85 0.53 -6.56
CA VAL A 261 -0.18 -0.09 -7.41
C VAL A 261 0.48 -1.14 -8.31
N MET A 262 -0.12 -2.33 -8.39
CA MET A 262 0.27 -3.33 -9.39
C MET A 262 -0.68 -3.33 -10.57
N ASP A 263 -0.10 -3.24 -11.78
CA ASP A 263 -0.80 -3.50 -13.03
C ASP A 263 -0.75 -5.01 -13.34
N LEU A 264 -1.85 -5.68 -13.11
CA LEU A 264 -2.05 -7.12 -13.37
C LEU A 264 -2.77 -7.39 -14.70
N SER A 265 -2.69 -6.48 -15.65
CA SER A 265 -3.34 -6.60 -16.95
C SER A 265 -2.99 -7.90 -17.67
N THR A 266 -4.02 -8.58 -18.17
CA THR A 266 -3.94 -9.83 -18.93
C THR A 266 -4.70 -9.75 -20.26
N GLY A 267 -5.33 -8.59 -20.53
CA GLY A 267 -6.10 -8.33 -21.75
C GLY A 267 -5.22 -7.90 -22.93
N LYS A 268 -5.83 -7.23 -23.89
CA LYS A 268 -5.12 -6.61 -25.02
C LYS A 268 -4.49 -5.29 -24.61
N HIS A 269 -3.43 -4.90 -25.36
CA HIS A 269 -2.79 -3.59 -25.22
C HIS A 269 -2.14 -3.36 -23.85
N ILE A 270 -1.57 -4.43 -23.23
CA ILE A 270 -0.88 -4.34 -21.94
C ILE A 270 0.22 -3.28 -21.98
N HIS A 271 0.99 -3.20 -23.08
CA HIS A 271 2.06 -2.23 -23.26
C HIS A 271 1.55 -0.77 -23.14
N GLU A 272 0.50 -0.43 -23.89
CA GLU A 272 -0.07 0.91 -23.91
C GLU A 272 -0.75 1.24 -22.58
N THR A 273 -1.54 0.32 -22.03
CA THR A 273 -2.21 0.48 -20.73
C THR A 273 -1.20 0.80 -19.62
N ARG A 274 -0.12 0.05 -19.56
CA ARG A 274 0.96 0.26 -18.58
C ARG A 274 1.62 1.62 -18.73
N GLU A 275 1.90 2.07 -19.96
CA GLU A 275 2.48 3.39 -20.21
C GLU A 275 1.60 4.50 -19.64
N TRP A 276 0.28 4.45 -19.90
CA TRP A 276 -0.66 5.41 -19.34
C TRP A 276 -0.72 5.36 -17.82
N ILE A 277 -0.65 4.18 -17.22
CA ILE A 277 -0.64 4.01 -15.77
C ILE A 277 0.61 4.66 -15.18
N ILE A 278 1.80 4.34 -15.69
CA ILE A 278 3.07 4.85 -15.13
C ILE A 278 3.15 6.37 -15.25
N ARG A 279 2.84 6.93 -16.43
CA ARG A 279 2.91 8.40 -16.64
C ARG A 279 1.91 9.19 -15.78
N ASN A 280 0.91 8.53 -15.21
CA ASN A 280 -0.10 9.12 -14.34
C ASN A 280 0.02 8.68 -12.88
N SER A 281 1.08 7.98 -12.50
CA SER A 281 1.27 7.48 -11.14
C SER A 281 2.31 8.27 -10.36
N PRO A 282 1.97 8.84 -9.20
CA PRO A 282 2.94 9.36 -8.25
C PRO A 282 3.46 8.27 -7.29
N VAL A 283 2.94 7.04 -7.36
CA VAL A 283 3.35 5.91 -6.51
C VAL A 283 4.01 4.83 -7.35
N PRO A 284 4.85 3.96 -6.74
CA PRO A 284 5.50 2.88 -7.47
C PRO A 284 4.49 1.96 -8.17
N ILE A 285 4.84 1.55 -9.39
CA ILE A 285 4.07 0.59 -10.18
C ILE A 285 4.81 -0.74 -10.24
N GLY A 286 4.12 -1.81 -9.81
CA GLY A 286 4.57 -3.19 -9.96
C GLY A 286 3.88 -3.91 -11.08
N THR A 287 4.52 -4.95 -11.60
CA THR A 287 3.93 -5.84 -12.62
C THR A 287 4.31 -7.29 -12.38
N VAL A 288 3.64 -8.18 -13.09
CA VAL A 288 3.98 -9.60 -13.19
C VAL A 288 4.37 -9.89 -14.65
N PRO A 289 5.64 -9.73 -15.05
CA PRO A 289 6.06 -9.75 -16.46
C PRO A 289 5.68 -11.03 -17.20
N ILE A 290 5.58 -12.16 -16.51
CA ILE A 290 5.19 -13.44 -17.11
C ILE A 290 3.78 -13.41 -17.70
N TYR A 291 2.88 -12.52 -17.23
CA TYR A 291 1.53 -12.39 -17.81
C TYR A 291 1.58 -11.82 -19.22
N GLN A 292 2.37 -10.78 -19.43
CA GLN A 292 2.56 -10.22 -20.76
C GLN A 292 3.35 -11.17 -21.67
N ALA A 293 4.36 -11.86 -21.14
CA ALA A 293 5.08 -12.88 -21.89
C ALA A 293 4.14 -14.00 -22.36
N LEU A 294 3.22 -14.43 -21.49
CA LEU A 294 2.21 -15.43 -21.83
C LEU A 294 1.22 -14.93 -22.91
N GLU A 295 0.81 -13.66 -22.83
CA GLU A 295 -0.05 -13.03 -23.85
C GLU A 295 0.66 -13.02 -25.22
N LYS A 296 1.95 -12.69 -25.27
CA LYS A 296 2.78 -12.68 -26.48
C LYS A 296 2.85 -14.04 -27.19
N VAL A 297 2.70 -15.14 -26.47
CA VAL A 297 2.66 -16.51 -27.02
C VAL A 297 1.24 -17.07 -27.12
N GLY A 298 0.22 -16.20 -27.07
CA GLY A 298 -1.18 -16.62 -27.23
C GLY A 298 -1.73 -17.49 -26.13
N GLY A 299 -1.14 -17.47 -24.93
CA GLY A 299 -1.60 -18.19 -23.74
C GLY A 299 -1.03 -19.60 -23.58
N ALA A 300 -0.13 -20.05 -24.46
CA ALA A 300 0.52 -21.35 -24.37
C ALA A 300 1.78 -21.25 -23.48
N ALA A 301 1.68 -21.68 -22.21
CA ALA A 301 2.78 -21.57 -21.26
C ALA A 301 4.04 -22.33 -21.72
N GLU A 302 3.87 -23.44 -22.43
CA GLU A 302 4.93 -24.25 -23.00
C GLU A 302 5.73 -23.54 -24.11
N ASP A 303 5.18 -22.51 -24.73
CA ASP A 303 5.87 -21.74 -25.79
C ASP A 303 6.70 -20.57 -25.24
N LEU A 304 6.69 -20.37 -23.92
CA LEU A 304 7.53 -19.35 -23.28
C LEU A 304 9.02 -19.70 -23.43
N THR A 305 9.84 -18.70 -23.73
CA THR A 305 11.29 -18.82 -23.79
C THR A 305 11.96 -17.74 -22.93
N TRP A 306 13.21 -18.00 -22.54
CA TRP A 306 14.02 -17.01 -21.84
C TRP A 306 14.20 -15.71 -22.66
N GLU A 307 14.44 -15.83 -23.96
CA GLU A 307 14.67 -14.69 -24.86
C GLU A 307 13.45 -13.77 -24.91
N LEU A 308 12.26 -14.35 -25.04
CA LEU A 308 11.00 -13.60 -25.01
C LEU A 308 10.78 -12.92 -23.67
N PHE A 309 11.02 -13.65 -22.58
CA PHE A 309 10.86 -13.11 -21.23
C PHE A 309 11.88 -12.01 -20.95
N ARG A 310 13.13 -12.18 -21.34
CA ARG A 310 14.18 -11.17 -21.25
C ARG A 310 13.81 -9.88 -21.99
N ASP A 311 13.31 -9.99 -23.22
CA ASP A 311 12.83 -8.82 -24.01
C ASP A 311 11.65 -8.12 -23.28
N THR A 312 10.77 -8.89 -22.64
CA THR A 312 9.66 -8.35 -21.86
C THR A 312 10.13 -7.61 -20.60
N LEU A 313 11.15 -8.11 -19.90
CA LEU A 313 11.73 -7.38 -18.75
C LEU A 313 12.35 -6.05 -19.18
N ILE A 314 13.11 -6.04 -20.26
CA ILE A 314 13.73 -4.81 -20.78
C ILE A 314 12.65 -3.80 -21.19
N GLU A 315 11.61 -4.25 -21.92
CA GLU A 315 10.48 -3.41 -22.31
C GLU A 315 9.85 -2.71 -21.10
N GLN A 316 9.53 -3.49 -20.06
CA GLN A 316 8.86 -2.96 -18.88
C GLN A 316 9.76 -2.07 -18.03
N ALA A 317 11.05 -2.39 -17.93
CA ALA A 317 12.03 -1.55 -17.24
C ALA A 317 12.23 -0.20 -17.95
N GLU A 318 12.25 -0.19 -19.27
CA GLU A 318 12.36 1.03 -20.08
C GLU A 318 11.10 1.91 -20.02
N GLN A 319 9.92 1.31 -19.82
CA GLN A 319 8.70 2.07 -19.55
C GLN A 319 8.67 2.70 -18.16
N GLY A 320 9.40 2.14 -17.18
CA GLY A 320 9.49 2.69 -15.84
C GLY A 320 8.80 1.88 -14.75
N VAL A 321 8.56 0.58 -14.95
CA VAL A 321 8.04 -0.29 -13.88
C VAL A 321 9.04 -0.35 -12.74
N ASP A 322 8.58 -0.14 -11.50
CA ASP A 322 9.42 0.02 -10.33
C ASP A 322 9.80 -1.31 -9.66
N TYR A 323 8.94 -2.32 -9.77
CA TYR A 323 9.25 -3.66 -9.26
C TYR A 323 8.55 -4.75 -10.06
N PHE A 324 9.25 -5.89 -10.19
CA PHE A 324 8.76 -7.07 -10.91
C PHE A 324 8.48 -8.23 -9.96
N THR A 325 7.29 -8.83 -10.09
CA THR A 325 7.01 -10.13 -9.50
C THR A 325 7.62 -11.23 -10.36
N ILE A 326 8.60 -11.94 -9.81
CA ILE A 326 9.36 -13.00 -10.48
C ILE A 326 9.20 -14.32 -9.71
N HIS A 327 8.50 -15.30 -10.30
CA HIS A 327 8.21 -16.60 -9.69
C HIS A 327 9.38 -17.59 -9.87
N ALA A 328 10.59 -17.18 -9.50
CA ALA A 328 11.80 -17.98 -9.65
C ALA A 328 11.92 -19.12 -8.63
N GLY A 329 11.15 -19.06 -7.52
CA GLY A 329 11.14 -20.08 -6.48
C GLY A 329 10.31 -21.33 -6.81
N VAL A 330 9.51 -21.31 -7.88
CA VAL A 330 8.73 -22.47 -8.34
C VAL A 330 9.66 -23.47 -9.00
N LEU A 331 10.23 -24.38 -8.21
CA LEU A 331 11.15 -25.38 -8.71
C LEU A 331 10.45 -26.70 -9.02
N LEU A 332 10.98 -27.42 -10.01
CA LEU A 332 10.43 -28.71 -10.45
C LEU A 332 10.26 -29.70 -9.28
N ARG A 333 11.19 -29.69 -8.32
CA ARG A 333 11.15 -30.55 -7.12
C ARG A 333 9.98 -30.27 -6.17
N TYR A 334 9.41 -29.05 -6.18
CA TYR A 334 8.31 -28.67 -5.30
C TYR A 334 6.93 -28.91 -5.93
N VAL A 335 6.83 -28.94 -7.26
CA VAL A 335 5.55 -29.13 -7.96
C VAL A 335 4.79 -30.39 -7.48
N PRO A 336 5.43 -31.58 -7.32
CA PRO A 336 4.75 -32.77 -6.83
C PRO A 336 4.18 -32.64 -5.41
N LEU A 337 4.76 -31.77 -4.55
CA LEU A 337 4.31 -31.56 -3.18
C LEU A 337 2.91 -30.92 -3.14
N THR A 338 2.52 -30.20 -4.19
CA THR A 338 1.21 -29.55 -4.29
C THR A 338 0.08 -30.49 -4.70
N ALA A 339 0.39 -31.73 -5.11
CA ALA A 339 -0.60 -32.67 -5.66
C ALA A 339 -1.69 -33.09 -4.66
N LYS A 340 -1.42 -33.00 -3.35
CA LYS A 340 -2.36 -33.35 -2.28
C LYS A 340 -3.11 -32.15 -1.69
N ARG A 341 -2.80 -30.93 -2.15
CA ARG A 341 -3.47 -29.73 -1.69
C ARG A 341 -4.94 -29.70 -2.09
N VAL A 342 -5.75 -29.07 -1.25
CA VAL A 342 -7.18 -28.85 -1.56
C VAL A 342 -7.33 -27.92 -2.78
N THR A 343 -6.49 -26.92 -2.91
CA THR A 343 -6.56 -25.92 -3.98
C THR A 343 -5.41 -25.96 -5.00
N GLY A 344 -4.44 -26.88 -4.83
CA GLY A 344 -3.31 -27.04 -5.75
C GLY A 344 -2.39 -25.81 -5.80
N ILE A 345 -2.14 -25.30 -7.01
CA ILE A 345 -1.33 -24.10 -7.25
C ILE A 345 -2.25 -22.96 -7.69
N VAL A 346 -2.56 -22.04 -6.80
CA VAL A 346 -3.52 -20.94 -7.05
C VAL A 346 -2.88 -19.69 -7.63
N SER A 347 -1.56 -19.52 -7.47
CA SER A 347 -0.83 -18.43 -8.12
C SER A 347 -0.82 -18.60 -9.64
N ARG A 348 -1.28 -17.59 -10.38
CA ARG A 348 -1.25 -17.61 -11.85
C ARG A 348 0.18 -17.77 -12.38
N GLY A 349 1.12 -16.99 -11.87
CA GLY A 349 2.53 -17.11 -12.26
C GLY A 349 3.14 -18.45 -11.85
N GLY A 350 2.81 -18.94 -10.64
CA GLY A 350 3.23 -20.25 -10.17
C GLY A 350 2.73 -21.39 -11.04
N SER A 351 1.44 -21.39 -11.41
CA SER A 351 0.85 -22.41 -12.27
C SER A 351 1.40 -22.38 -13.71
N ILE A 352 1.67 -21.19 -14.27
CA ILE A 352 2.33 -21.03 -15.57
C ILE A 352 3.72 -21.69 -15.55
N MET A 353 4.54 -21.37 -14.54
CA MET A 353 5.88 -21.94 -14.42
C MET A 353 5.89 -23.43 -14.12
N ALA A 354 4.99 -23.90 -13.24
CA ALA A 354 4.84 -25.33 -12.99
C ALA A 354 4.47 -26.12 -14.28
N LYS A 355 3.54 -25.59 -15.08
CA LYS A 355 3.16 -26.17 -16.38
C LYS A 355 4.36 -26.19 -17.32
N TRP A 356 5.12 -25.09 -17.41
CA TRP A 356 6.32 -25.02 -18.24
C TRP A 356 7.37 -26.07 -17.85
N CYS A 357 7.68 -26.17 -16.55
CA CYS A 357 8.64 -27.13 -16.01
C CYS A 357 8.25 -28.58 -16.36
N LEU A 358 6.97 -28.92 -16.20
CA LEU A 358 6.45 -30.26 -16.49
C LEU A 358 6.47 -30.56 -18.01
N ALA A 359 6.07 -29.58 -18.85
CA ALA A 359 6.06 -29.77 -20.30
C ALA A 359 7.44 -29.98 -20.89
N HIS A 360 8.45 -29.31 -20.36
CA HIS A 360 9.83 -29.40 -20.86
C HIS A 360 10.72 -30.39 -20.11
N HIS A 361 10.25 -30.91 -18.95
CA HIS A 361 11.08 -31.70 -18.04
C HIS A 361 12.40 -30.97 -17.67
N LYS A 362 12.30 -29.66 -17.46
CA LYS A 362 13.41 -28.76 -17.14
C LYS A 362 13.09 -27.91 -15.93
N GLU A 363 14.16 -27.43 -15.28
CA GLU A 363 14.01 -26.47 -14.19
C GLU A 363 13.54 -25.11 -14.72
N ASN A 364 12.81 -24.40 -13.90
CA ASN A 364 12.27 -23.06 -14.14
C ASN A 364 13.33 -22.12 -14.72
N PHE A 365 13.09 -21.58 -15.92
CA PHE A 365 14.07 -20.69 -16.56
C PHE A 365 14.26 -19.37 -15.82
N LEU A 366 13.28 -18.92 -15.02
CA LEU A 366 13.43 -17.73 -14.15
C LEU A 366 14.47 -17.99 -13.05
N TYR A 367 14.58 -19.23 -12.58
CA TYR A 367 15.61 -19.64 -11.63
C TYR A 367 16.98 -19.80 -12.31
N THR A 368 17.04 -20.48 -13.45
CA THR A 368 18.31 -20.76 -14.13
C THR A 368 18.96 -19.52 -14.77
N HIS A 369 18.19 -18.47 -15.04
CA HIS A 369 18.64 -17.17 -15.55
C HIS A 369 18.53 -16.05 -14.53
N PHE A 370 18.50 -16.37 -13.23
CA PHE A 370 18.24 -15.38 -12.20
C PHE A 370 19.31 -14.27 -12.14
N GLU A 371 20.57 -14.59 -12.33
CA GLU A 371 21.66 -13.60 -12.41
C GLU A 371 21.52 -12.69 -13.64
N ASP A 372 21.10 -13.23 -14.79
CA ASP A 372 20.80 -12.41 -15.97
C ASP A 372 19.65 -11.42 -15.71
N ILE A 373 18.64 -11.83 -14.93
CA ILE A 373 17.57 -10.93 -14.50
C ILE A 373 18.14 -9.84 -13.60
N CYS A 374 19.01 -10.16 -12.64
CA CYS A 374 19.65 -9.18 -11.77
C CYS A 374 20.44 -8.11 -12.58
N GLU A 375 21.14 -8.54 -13.66
CA GLU A 375 21.88 -7.60 -14.53
C GLU A 375 20.93 -6.59 -15.22
N ILE A 376 19.72 -7.03 -15.63
CA ILE A 376 18.72 -6.12 -16.19
C ILE A 376 18.23 -5.16 -15.10
N MET A 377 17.86 -5.68 -13.93
CA MET A 377 17.20 -4.89 -12.89
C MET A 377 18.11 -3.80 -12.33
N LYS A 378 19.39 -4.08 -12.10
CA LYS A 378 20.35 -3.07 -11.61
C LYS A 378 20.62 -1.95 -12.61
N ALA A 379 20.37 -2.17 -13.91
CA ALA A 379 20.57 -1.18 -14.96
C ALA A 379 19.47 -0.10 -14.99
N TYR A 380 18.32 -0.35 -14.33
CA TYR A 380 17.15 0.52 -14.33
C TYR A 380 16.63 0.86 -12.93
N ASP A 381 17.23 0.34 -11.87
CA ASP A 381 16.75 0.38 -10.48
C ASP A 381 15.34 -0.21 -10.33
N VAL A 382 15.14 -1.40 -10.92
CA VAL A 382 13.94 -2.19 -10.69
C VAL A 382 14.15 -3.09 -9.47
N SER A 383 13.18 -3.14 -8.56
CA SER A 383 13.24 -4.02 -7.40
C SER A 383 12.60 -5.39 -7.68
N PHE A 384 13.08 -6.44 -7.02
CA PHE A 384 12.37 -7.71 -7.00
C PHE A 384 11.17 -7.67 -6.05
N SER A 385 10.04 -8.22 -6.49
CA SER A 385 9.04 -8.88 -5.68
C SER A 385 9.19 -10.38 -5.99
N LEU A 386 9.91 -11.13 -5.15
CA LEU A 386 10.11 -12.56 -5.40
C LEU A 386 8.81 -13.29 -5.12
N GLY A 387 8.17 -13.77 -6.20
CA GLY A 387 6.80 -14.27 -6.19
C GLY A 387 6.65 -15.60 -5.47
N ASP A 388 5.62 -15.71 -4.63
CA ASP A 388 5.20 -16.91 -3.92
C ASP A 388 4.28 -17.79 -4.80
N GLY A 389 4.84 -18.37 -5.84
CA GLY A 389 4.10 -19.19 -6.82
C GLY A 389 3.42 -20.41 -6.21
N LEU A 390 3.90 -20.90 -5.07
CA LEU A 390 3.36 -22.04 -4.33
C LEU A 390 2.66 -21.64 -3.02
N ARG A 391 2.18 -20.37 -2.90
CA ARG A 391 1.38 -19.94 -1.76
C ARG A 391 0.12 -20.79 -1.60
N PRO A 392 -0.38 -21.02 -0.36
CA PRO A 392 -1.63 -21.73 -0.12
C PRO A 392 -2.83 -20.92 -0.63
N GLY A 393 -3.78 -21.59 -1.24
CA GLY A 393 -5.06 -21.04 -1.70
C GLY A 393 -6.25 -21.42 -0.83
N SER A 394 -5.98 -22.10 0.28
CA SER A 394 -6.93 -22.40 1.35
C SER A 394 -6.20 -22.53 2.68
N ILE A 395 -6.92 -22.33 3.79
CA ILE A 395 -6.34 -22.50 5.13
C ILE A 395 -5.88 -23.94 5.38
N ALA A 396 -6.43 -24.92 4.65
CA ALA A 396 -6.03 -26.33 4.76
C ALA A 396 -4.62 -26.61 4.24
N ASP A 397 -4.14 -25.78 3.28
CA ASP A 397 -2.85 -25.93 2.62
C ASP A 397 -1.77 -25.04 3.26
N ALA A 398 -2.11 -24.28 4.30
CA ALA A 398 -1.22 -23.31 4.94
C ALA A 398 0.02 -23.96 5.57
N ASN A 399 1.19 -23.34 5.40
CA ASN A 399 2.47 -23.74 5.99
C ASN A 399 2.91 -25.16 5.61
N ASP A 400 2.55 -25.64 4.41
CA ASP A 400 2.99 -26.93 3.93
C ASP A 400 4.43 -26.92 3.39
N GLU A 401 4.95 -28.12 3.06
CA GLU A 401 6.31 -28.30 2.55
C GLU A 401 6.55 -27.56 1.22
N ALA A 402 5.54 -27.43 0.36
CA ALA A 402 5.67 -26.73 -0.91
C ALA A 402 5.85 -25.21 -0.69
N GLN A 403 5.04 -24.62 0.19
CA GLN A 403 5.14 -23.21 0.53
C GLN A 403 6.48 -22.88 1.18
N PHE A 404 6.89 -23.64 2.20
CA PHE A 404 8.13 -23.34 2.92
C PHE A 404 9.39 -23.69 2.12
N GLY A 405 9.36 -24.74 1.28
CA GLY A 405 10.45 -25.04 0.36
C GLY A 405 10.67 -23.93 -0.68
N GLU A 406 9.59 -23.36 -1.22
CA GLU A 406 9.68 -22.17 -2.06
C GLU A 406 10.26 -20.98 -1.29
N LEU A 407 9.76 -20.69 -0.08
CA LEU A 407 10.24 -19.58 0.75
C LEU A 407 11.75 -19.68 1.04
N GLU A 408 12.27 -20.86 1.35
CA GLU A 408 13.71 -21.10 1.52
C GLU A 408 14.49 -20.77 0.24
N THR A 409 13.98 -21.19 -0.92
CA THR A 409 14.56 -20.83 -2.22
C THR A 409 14.53 -19.33 -2.48
N LEU A 410 13.43 -18.64 -2.12
CA LEU A 410 13.36 -17.17 -2.23
C LEU A 410 14.40 -16.48 -1.34
N GLY A 411 14.71 -17.04 -0.18
CA GLY A 411 15.80 -16.58 0.68
C GLY A 411 17.19 -16.75 0.04
N GLU A 412 17.44 -17.86 -0.65
CA GLU A 412 18.67 -18.09 -1.42
C GLU A 412 18.79 -17.08 -2.57
N LEU A 413 17.73 -16.88 -3.34
CA LEU A 413 17.67 -15.93 -4.45
C LEU A 413 17.86 -14.48 -4.00
N THR A 414 17.34 -14.13 -2.83
CA THR A 414 17.56 -12.83 -2.22
C THR A 414 19.04 -12.52 -2.00
N LYS A 415 19.80 -13.51 -1.50
CA LYS A 415 21.25 -13.37 -1.32
C LYS A 415 22.00 -13.20 -2.62
N ILE A 416 21.53 -13.84 -3.71
CA ILE A 416 22.08 -13.66 -5.06
C ILE A 416 21.78 -12.24 -5.56
N ALA A 417 20.52 -11.78 -5.47
CA ALA A 417 20.14 -10.44 -5.87
C ALA A 417 20.96 -9.35 -5.14
N TRP A 418 21.18 -9.53 -3.83
CA TRP A 418 21.99 -8.62 -3.03
C TRP A 418 23.48 -8.58 -3.43
N LYS A 419 24.05 -9.66 -4.01
CA LYS A 419 25.41 -9.62 -4.58
C LYS A 419 25.50 -8.71 -5.81
N HIS A 420 24.38 -8.52 -6.51
CA HIS A 420 24.25 -7.60 -7.64
C HIS A 420 23.77 -6.20 -7.20
N ASP A 421 23.63 -5.92 -5.90
CA ASP A 421 23.03 -4.71 -5.34
C ASP A 421 21.60 -4.47 -5.84
N VAL A 422 20.80 -5.50 -6.06
CA VAL A 422 19.39 -5.40 -6.46
C VAL A 422 18.50 -5.46 -5.23
N GLN A 423 17.63 -4.44 -5.07
CA GLN A 423 16.66 -4.36 -3.99
C GLN A 423 15.64 -5.50 -4.12
N THR A 424 15.29 -6.14 -3.01
CA THR A 424 14.44 -7.33 -3.02
C THR A 424 13.43 -7.30 -1.88
N MET A 425 12.16 -7.58 -2.18
CA MET A 425 11.13 -7.98 -1.24
C MET A 425 10.61 -9.37 -1.59
N ILE A 426 10.01 -10.05 -0.63
CA ILE A 426 9.53 -11.42 -0.72
C ILE A 426 8.01 -11.42 -0.69
N GLU A 427 7.35 -12.08 -1.63
CA GLU A 427 5.91 -12.32 -1.55
C GLU A 427 5.58 -13.45 -0.56
N GLY A 428 4.41 -13.38 0.04
CA GLY A 428 3.99 -14.33 1.05
C GLY A 428 2.50 -14.68 0.97
N PRO A 429 2.03 -15.56 1.90
CA PRO A 429 0.83 -16.36 1.72
C PRO A 429 -0.47 -15.58 1.64
N GLY A 430 -1.44 -16.18 0.92
CA GLY A 430 -2.79 -15.66 0.78
C GLY A 430 -3.82 -16.23 1.77
N HIS A 431 -3.66 -17.47 2.25
CA HIS A 431 -4.62 -18.14 3.14
C HIS A 431 -3.87 -18.80 4.29
N VAL A 432 -3.97 -18.22 5.50
CA VAL A 432 -3.32 -18.74 6.70
C VAL A 432 -4.24 -18.52 7.90
N PRO A 433 -4.64 -19.57 8.62
CA PRO A 433 -5.45 -19.42 9.83
C PRO A 433 -4.63 -18.69 10.91
N MET A 434 -5.32 -17.97 11.79
CA MET A 434 -4.70 -17.01 12.72
C MET A 434 -3.52 -17.57 13.52
N GLN A 435 -3.62 -18.80 14.02
CA GLN A 435 -2.60 -19.44 14.85
C GLN A 435 -1.29 -19.74 14.11
N LEU A 436 -1.30 -19.80 12.78
CA LEU A 436 -0.11 -20.09 11.95
C LEU A 436 0.56 -18.83 11.36
N ILE A 437 -0.06 -17.65 11.49
CA ILE A 437 0.45 -16.41 10.88
C ILE A 437 1.81 -16.02 11.45
N LYS A 438 1.99 -16.17 12.78
CA LYS A 438 3.27 -15.81 13.40
C LYS A 438 4.39 -16.74 12.96
N GLU A 439 4.15 -18.04 12.88
CA GLU A 439 5.11 -19.02 12.38
C GLU A 439 5.56 -18.68 10.95
N ASN A 440 4.60 -18.30 10.10
CA ASN A 440 4.88 -17.90 8.72
C ASN A 440 5.81 -16.67 8.66
N MET A 441 5.53 -15.65 9.49
CA MET A 441 6.38 -14.46 9.57
C MET A 441 7.78 -14.79 10.11
N ASP A 442 7.86 -15.59 11.17
CA ASP A 442 9.15 -15.97 11.77
C ASP A 442 10.01 -16.75 10.77
N LYS A 443 9.41 -17.70 10.03
CA LYS A 443 10.10 -18.45 8.99
C LYS A 443 10.65 -17.54 7.89
N GLN A 444 9.89 -16.54 7.46
CA GLN A 444 10.36 -15.58 6.45
C GLN A 444 11.54 -14.75 6.98
N LEU A 445 11.46 -14.24 8.20
CA LEU A 445 12.54 -13.47 8.80
C LEU A 445 13.84 -14.28 8.89
N GLU A 446 13.73 -15.57 9.23
CA GLU A 446 14.86 -16.49 9.34
C GLU A 446 15.48 -16.81 7.97
N CYS A 447 14.65 -17.19 6.97
CA CYS A 447 15.13 -17.63 5.66
C CYS A 447 15.65 -16.48 4.80
N CYS A 448 15.03 -15.29 4.91
CA CYS A 448 15.24 -14.17 4.00
C CYS A 448 16.01 -13.00 4.64
N ASP A 449 16.68 -13.21 5.77
CA ASP A 449 17.56 -12.22 6.44
C ASP A 449 16.89 -10.83 6.61
N GLU A 450 15.62 -10.82 7.06
CA GLU A 450 14.78 -9.62 7.26
C GLU A 450 14.48 -8.80 5.98
N ALA A 451 14.66 -9.35 4.77
CA ALA A 451 14.15 -8.72 3.55
C ALA A 451 12.65 -8.40 3.72
N PRO A 452 12.14 -7.28 3.18
CA PRO A 452 10.74 -6.91 3.34
C PRO A 452 9.78 -8.03 2.91
N PHE A 453 8.79 -8.34 3.75
CA PHE A 453 7.75 -9.30 3.42
C PHE A 453 6.53 -8.56 2.87
N TYR A 454 5.95 -9.09 1.79
CA TYR A 454 4.78 -8.58 1.10
C TYR A 454 3.75 -9.69 0.98
N THR A 455 2.60 -9.59 1.66
CA THR A 455 1.63 -10.67 1.77
C THR A 455 0.28 -10.34 1.15
N LEU A 456 -0.37 -11.35 0.58
CA LEU A 456 -1.77 -11.27 0.12
C LEU A 456 -2.69 -11.58 1.31
N GLY A 457 -3.03 -10.61 2.10
CA GLY A 457 -3.76 -10.78 3.34
C GLY A 457 -2.83 -11.07 4.53
N PRO A 458 -2.87 -12.26 5.14
CA PRO A 458 -3.59 -13.49 4.72
C PRO A 458 -5.06 -13.56 5.13
N LEU A 459 -5.87 -14.30 4.33
CA LEU A 459 -7.22 -14.67 4.68
C LEU A 459 -7.20 -15.68 5.83
N THR A 460 -7.89 -15.39 6.92
CA THR A 460 -7.87 -16.21 8.14
C THR A 460 -8.89 -17.33 8.14
N THR A 461 -9.83 -17.31 7.20
CA THR A 461 -10.86 -18.32 6.97
C THR A 461 -11.37 -18.23 5.54
N ASP A 462 -11.89 -19.33 4.99
CA ASP A 462 -12.33 -19.45 3.60
C ASP A 462 -13.86 -19.39 3.45
N ILE A 463 -14.62 -19.16 4.54
CA ILE A 463 -16.10 -19.32 4.55
C ILE A 463 -16.88 -18.08 4.13
N ALA A 464 -16.21 -17.00 3.70
CA ALA A 464 -16.85 -15.71 3.57
C ALA A 464 -16.72 -15.08 2.15
N PRO A 465 -17.15 -15.78 1.08
CA PRO A 465 -17.16 -15.19 -0.26
C PRO A 465 -17.93 -13.87 -0.29
N GLY A 466 -17.35 -12.82 -0.90
CA GLY A 466 -17.90 -11.46 -0.88
C GLY A 466 -17.47 -10.61 0.33
N TYR A 467 -16.85 -11.24 1.34
CA TYR A 467 -16.30 -10.60 2.53
C TYR A 467 -14.81 -10.90 2.73
N ASP A 468 -14.12 -11.37 1.70
CA ASP A 468 -12.71 -11.75 1.77
C ASP A 468 -11.80 -10.59 2.17
N HIS A 469 -12.18 -9.34 1.87
CA HIS A 469 -11.50 -8.14 2.36
C HIS A 469 -11.53 -8.05 3.90
N ILE A 470 -12.57 -8.54 4.57
CA ILE A 470 -12.66 -8.56 6.04
C ILE A 470 -11.79 -9.68 6.61
N THR A 471 -11.95 -10.92 6.12
CA THR A 471 -11.18 -12.07 6.60
C THR A 471 -9.69 -11.88 6.42
N SER A 472 -9.28 -11.31 5.30
CA SER A 472 -7.89 -10.97 5.01
C SER A 472 -7.40 -9.74 5.78
N GLY A 473 -8.25 -8.75 6.03
CA GLY A 473 -7.92 -7.58 6.85
C GLY A 473 -7.52 -7.97 8.29
N ILE A 474 -8.17 -9.00 8.85
CA ILE A 474 -7.79 -9.58 10.15
C ILE A 474 -6.35 -10.11 10.11
N GLY A 475 -6.05 -10.97 9.15
CA GLY A 475 -4.72 -11.56 9.01
C GLY A 475 -3.66 -10.54 8.63
N ALA A 476 -4.00 -9.56 7.79
CA ALA A 476 -3.14 -8.46 7.40
C ALA A 476 -2.71 -7.61 8.62
N ALA A 477 -3.63 -7.28 9.52
CA ALA A 477 -3.29 -6.56 10.75
C ALA A 477 -2.34 -7.40 11.64
N MET A 478 -2.57 -8.70 11.75
CA MET A 478 -1.70 -9.59 12.53
C MET A 478 -0.30 -9.70 11.94
N ILE A 479 -0.18 -10.04 10.65
CA ILE A 479 1.13 -10.24 10.03
C ILE A 479 1.90 -8.92 9.92
N GLY A 480 1.21 -7.80 9.68
CA GLY A 480 1.79 -6.46 9.73
C GLY A 480 2.38 -6.13 11.10
N TRP A 481 1.66 -6.47 12.18
CA TRP A 481 2.17 -6.34 13.54
C TRP A 481 3.40 -7.21 13.80
N PHE A 482 3.41 -8.44 13.30
CA PHE A 482 4.54 -9.37 13.47
C PHE A 482 5.78 -9.00 12.64
N GLY A 483 5.66 -8.12 11.64
CA GLY A 483 6.81 -7.61 10.89
C GLY A 483 6.66 -7.51 9.38
N CYS A 484 5.53 -7.91 8.79
CA CYS A 484 5.27 -7.70 7.36
C CYS A 484 5.33 -6.21 7.01
N ALA A 485 6.00 -5.90 5.91
CA ALA A 485 6.30 -4.52 5.51
C ALA A 485 5.26 -3.93 4.54
N MET A 486 4.64 -4.78 3.71
CA MET A 486 3.62 -4.38 2.75
C MET A 486 2.51 -5.43 2.66
N LEU A 487 1.29 -4.96 2.52
CA LEU A 487 0.09 -5.77 2.44
C LEU A 487 -0.57 -5.59 1.07
N CYS A 488 -0.77 -6.69 0.35
CA CYS A 488 -1.59 -6.69 -0.87
C CYS A 488 -3.06 -6.65 -0.48
N TYR A 489 -3.78 -5.67 -0.99
CA TYR A 489 -5.20 -5.54 -0.68
C TYR A 489 -6.01 -6.69 -1.28
N VAL A 490 -7.13 -6.97 -0.65
CA VAL A 490 -8.18 -7.87 -1.12
C VAL A 490 -9.47 -7.08 -1.20
N THR A 491 -10.23 -7.27 -2.28
CA THR A 491 -11.52 -6.61 -2.49
C THR A 491 -12.69 -7.54 -2.12
N PRO A 492 -13.92 -7.00 -1.97
CA PRO A 492 -15.10 -7.85 -1.79
C PRO A 492 -15.33 -8.85 -2.93
N LYS A 493 -14.75 -8.60 -4.11
CA LYS A 493 -14.87 -9.48 -5.28
C LYS A 493 -13.73 -10.49 -5.45
N GLU A 494 -12.86 -10.63 -4.46
CA GLU A 494 -11.83 -11.67 -4.51
C GLU A 494 -12.46 -13.04 -4.79
N HIS A 495 -11.85 -13.83 -5.65
CA HIS A 495 -12.34 -15.13 -6.14
C HIS A 495 -13.68 -15.09 -6.92
N LEU A 496 -14.35 -13.93 -7.05
CA LEU A 496 -15.68 -13.81 -7.65
C LEU A 496 -15.72 -13.02 -8.96
N GLY A 497 -14.88 -11.98 -9.10
CA GLY A 497 -14.93 -11.15 -10.29
C GLY A 497 -13.95 -9.98 -10.30
N LEU A 498 -13.92 -9.26 -11.43
CA LEU A 498 -13.08 -8.07 -11.58
C LEU A 498 -13.64 -6.92 -10.73
N PRO A 499 -12.83 -6.30 -9.86
CA PRO A 499 -13.28 -5.20 -9.01
C PRO A 499 -13.57 -3.93 -9.83
N ASN A 500 -14.63 -3.26 -9.46
CA ASN A 500 -14.92 -1.90 -9.91
C ASN A 500 -14.28 -0.86 -8.97
N LYS A 501 -14.51 0.43 -9.22
CA LYS A 501 -13.94 1.55 -8.47
C LYS A 501 -14.32 1.53 -6.98
N ASP A 502 -15.56 1.15 -6.64
CA ASP A 502 -16.03 1.09 -5.24
C ASP A 502 -15.46 -0.11 -4.50
N ASP A 503 -15.29 -1.24 -5.19
CA ASP A 503 -14.62 -2.42 -4.64
C ASP A 503 -13.15 -2.10 -4.33
N VAL A 504 -12.47 -1.36 -5.22
CA VAL A 504 -11.09 -0.88 -5.01
C VAL A 504 -11.02 0.00 -3.76
N LYS A 505 -11.93 1.00 -3.62
CA LYS A 505 -12.00 1.83 -2.42
C LYS A 505 -12.18 0.99 -1.15
N THR A 506 -13.14 0.07 -1.17
CA THR A 506 -13.44 -0.79 -0.01
C THR A 506 -12.22 -1.60 0.40
N GLY A 507 -11.54 -2.22 -0.55
CA GLY A 507 -10.32 -2.98 -0.29
C GLY A 507 -9.21 -2.12 0.30
N ILE A 508 -8.93 -0.95 -0.28
CA ILE A 508 -7.89 -0.03 0.19
C ILE A 508 -8.19 0.46 1.61
N ILE A 509 -9.41 0.90 1.89
CA ILE A 509 -9.79 1.38 3.23
C ILE A 509 -9.64 0.26 4.26
N THR A 510 -10.08 -0.96 3.94
CA THR A 510 -9.91 -2.13 4.83
C THR A 510 -8.43 -2.35 5.17
N TYR A 511 -7.57 -2.30 4.17
CA TYR A 511 -6.14 -2.54 4.36
C TYR A 511 -5.41 -1.36 5.00
N LYS A 512 -5.85 -0.12 4.80
CA LYS A 512 -5.34 1.03 5.58
C LYS A 512 -5.71 0.90 7.06
N ILE A 513 -6.89 0.36 7.38
CA ILE A 513 -7.28 0.04 8.76
C ILE A 513 -6.33 -1.03 9.33
N ALA A 514 -6.08 -2.11 8.59
CA ALA A 514 -5.19 -3.19 9.01
C ALA A 514 -3.75 -2.70 9.22
N ALA A 515 -3.19 -1.94 8.28
CA ALA A 515 -1.86 -1.36 8.34
C ALA A 515 -1.72 -0.40 9.53
N HIS A 516 -2.68 0.49 9.71
CA HIS A 516 -2.69 1.43 10.83
C HIS A 516 -2.78 0.73 12.20
N ALA A 517 -3.63 -0.30 12.32
CA ALA A 517 -3.71 -1.12 13.53
C ALA A 517 -2.38 -1.83 13.84
N ALA A 518 -1.68 -2.32 12.82
CA ALA A 518 -0.35 -2.91 12.95
C ALA A 518 0.69 -1.87 13.42
N ASP A 519 0.68 -0.66 12.87
CA ASP A 519 1.59 0.42 13.25
C ASP A 519 1.37 0.90 14.70
N LEU A 520 0.11 0.98 15.14
CA LEU A 520 -0.24 1.21 16.55
C LEU A 520 0.32 0.11 17.45
N ALA A 521 0.10 -1.15 17.08
CA ALA A 521 0.52 -2.31 17.85
C ALA A 521 2.05 -2.43 17.93
N LYS A 522 2.78 -2.05 16.88
CA LYS A 522 4.26 -1.95 16.89
C LYS A 522 4.78 -0.79 17.75
N GLY A 523 3.95 0.19 18.06
CA GLY A 523 4.35 1.41 18.77
C GLY A 523 5.10 2.40 17.88
N HIS A 524 4.71 2.49 16.61
CA HIS A 524 5.34 3.45 15.68
C HIS A 524 5.16 4.89 16.19
N PRO A 525 6.23 5.71 16.23
CA PRO A 525 6.13 7.07 16.74
C PRO A 525 5.09 7.89 15.96
N GLY A 526 4.16 8.50 16.70
CA GLY A 526 3.11 9.33 16.12
C GLY A 526 1.90 8.59 15.53
N ALA A 527 1.91 7.26 15.45
CA ALA A 527 0.78 6.50 14.89
C ALA A 527 -0.55 6.82 15.61
N GLN A 528 -0.53 7.00 16.94
CA GLN A 528 -1.74 7.24 17.75
C GLN A 528 -2.24 8.70 17.71
N ILE A 529 -1.52 9.65 17.12
CA ILE A 529 -1.91 11.08 17.12
C ILE A 529 -3.29 11.26 16.49
N ARG A 530 -3.51 10.62 15.33
CA ARG A 530 -4.76 10.73 14.59
C ARG A 530 -5.94 10.12 15.34
N ASP A 531 -5.74 8.96 15.99
CA ASP A 531 -6.75 8.31 16.83
C ASP A 531 -7.15 9.17 18.03
N ASN A 532 -6.17 9.75 18.71
CA ASN A 532 -6.41 10.62 19.85
C ASN A 532 -7.20 11.87 19.44
N ALA A 533 -6.81 12.50 18.32
CA ALA A 533 -7.50 13.67 17.79
C ALA A 533 -8.95 13.34 17.38
N LEU A 534 -9.16 12.22 16.69
CA LEU A 534 -10.48 11.76 16.28
C LEU A 534 -11.36 11.41 17.50
N SER A 535 -10.81 10.72 18.49
CA SER A 535 -11.54 10.36 19.71
C SER A 535 -11.93 11.60 20.52
N LYS A 536 -11.05 12.61 20.59
CA LYS A 536 -11.36 13.90 21.19
C LYS A 536 -12.48 14.61 20.43
N ALA A 537 -12.37 14.70 19.11
CA ALA A 537 -13.39 15.30 18.25
C ALA A 537 -14.77 14.63 18.43
N ARG A 538 -14.78 13.29 18.52
CA ARG A 538 -15.99 12.49 18.76
C ARG A 538 -16.62 12.79 20.13
N PHE A 539 -15.82 12.89 21.17
CA PHE A 539 -16.30 13.21 22.51
C PHE A 539 -16.91 14.62 22.60
N GLU A 540 -16.31 15.58 21.87
CA GLU A 540 -16.70 16.99 21.83
C GLU A 540 -17.78 17.29 20.77
N PHE A 541 -18.30 16.28 20.07
CA PHE A 541 -19.29 16.42 19.00
C PHE A 541 -18.85 17.34 17.84
N ARG A 542 -17.55 17.44 17.58
CA ARG A 542 -16.98 18.14 16.44
C ARG A 542 -17.04 17.20 15.21
N TRP A 543 -18.25 17.07 14.64
CA TRP A 543 -18.57 16.10 13.60
C TRP A 543 -17.68 16.24 12.36
N GLU A 544 -17.45 17.48 11.91
CA GLU A 544 -16.60 17.74 10.76
C GLU A 544 -15.16 17.25 10.98
N ASP A 545 -14.61 17.47 12.17
CA ASP A 545 -13.28 16.98 12.52
C ASP A 545 -13.28 15.45 12.58
N GLN A 546 -14.30 14.85 13.18
CA GLN A 546 -14.43 13.39 13.25
C GLN A 546 -14.44 12.75 11.85
N PHE A 547 -15.19 13.33 10.89
CA PHE A 547 -15.23 12.82 9.53
C PHE A 547 -13.88 12.98 8.83
N ASN A 548 -13.29 14.17 8.87
CA ASN A 548 -12.07 14.50 8.13
C ASN A 548 -10.80 13.89 8.73
N LEU A 549 -10.80 13.53 10.02
CA LEU A 549 -9.78 12.71 10.64
C LEU A 549 -9.93 11.21 10.28
N GLY A 550 -11.11 10.77 9.85
CA GLY A 550 -11.37 9.41 9.41
C GLY A 550 -10.64 9.05 8.12
N LEU A 551 -10.42 7.76 7.88
CA LEU A 551 -9.84 7.26 6.62
C LEU A 551 -10.78 7.47 5.43
N ASP A 552 -12.10 7.41 5.66
CA ASP A 552 -13.14 7.63 4.67
C ASP A 552 -14.16 8.67 5.18
N PRO A 553 -13.86 9.95 5.01
CA PRO A 553 -14.74 11.02 5.44
C PRO A 553 -16.10 11.03 4.73
N ASP A 554 -16.13 10.59 3.47
CA ASP A 554 -17.33 10.61 2.63
C ASP A 554 -18.37 9.60 3.16
N THR A 555 -17.94 8.37 3.47
CA THR A 555 -18.80 7.33 4.05
C THR A 555 -19.23 7.70 5.48
N ALA A 556 -18.30 8.22 6.30
CA ALA A 556 -18.62 8.63 7.66
C ALA A 556 -19.71 9.71 7.71
N ARG A 557 -19.60 10.72 6.84
CA ARG A 557 -20.61 11.77 6.69
C ARG A 557 -21.94 11.20 6.18
N SER A 558 -21.92 10.37 5.17
CA SER A 558 -23.13 9.77 4.59
C SER A 558 -23.94 9.02 5.65
N TYR A 559 -23.30 8.17 6.44
CA TYR A 559 -23.97 7.39 7.50
C TYR A 559 -24.51 8.26 8.64
N HIS A 560 -23.78 9.32 8.99
CA HIS A 560 -24.26 10.26 9.99
C HIS A 560 -25.50 11.02 9.50
N ASP A 561 -25.46 11.53 8.26
CA ASP A 561 -26.48 12.40 7.69
C ASP A 561 -27.74 11.63 7.28
N GLU A 562 -27.63 10.36 6.89
CA GLU A 562 -28.75 9.51 6.45
C GLU A 562 -29.87 9.44 7.50
N THR A 563 -29.49 9.38 8.78
CA THR A 563 -30.43 9.21 9.89
C THR A 563 -30.80 10.53 10.58
N LEU A 564 -30.21 11.65 10.17
CA LEU A 564 -30.45 12.98 10.70
C LEU A 564 -30.82 13.98 9.58
N PRO A 565 -32.03 13.88 9.00
CA PRO A 565 -32.39 14.60 7.78
C PRO A 565 -32.52 16.12 7.96
N LYS A 566 -32.62 16.63 9.19
CA LYS A 566 -32.67 18.07 9.48
C LYS A 566 -31.28 18.62 9.74
N ASP A 567 -30.91 19.71 9.08
CA ASP A 567 -29.57 20.31 9.22
C ASP A 567 -29.24 20.70 10.67
N SER A 568 -30.24 21.17 11.45
CA SER A 568 -30.04 21.43 12.86
C SER A 568 -29.72 20.19 13.71
N ALA A 569 -30.12 19.00 13.26
CA ALA A 569 -29.81 17.75 13.96
C ALA A 569 -28.41 17.23 13.61
N LYS A 570 -27.88 17.60 12.44
CA LYS A 570 -26.54 17.17 11.99
C LYS A 570 -25.41 17.82 12.80
N VAL A 571 -25.65 18.93 13.45
CA VAL A 571 -24.69 19.63 14.34
C VAL A 571 -24.99 19.42 15.82
N ALA A 572 -25.94 18.55 16.16
CA ALA A 572 -26.36 18.31 17.52
C ALA A 572 -25.32 17.51 18.33
N HIS A 573 -25.38 17.67 19.67
CA HIS A 573 -24.52 16.94 20.61
C HIS A 573 -25.05 15.52 20.90
N PHE A 574 -25.48 14.82 19.88
CA PHE A 574 -25.86 13.40 19.89
C PHE A 574 -25.95 12.87 18.47
N CYS A 575 -25.88 11.54 18.28
CA CYS A 575 -26.20 10.88 17.03
C CYS A 575 -27.52 10.10 17.14
N SER A 576 -28.01 9.59 16.02
CA SER A 576 -29.27 8.83 15.98
C SER A 576 -29.23 7.53 16.79
N MET A 577 -28.06 6.94 17.04
CA MET A 577 -27.92 5.68 17.78
C MET A 577 -28.44 5.81 19.22
N CYS A 578 -27.99 6.84 19.95
CA CYS A 578 -28.36 7.04 21.36
C CYS A 578 -29.49 8.07 21.52
N GLY A 579 -29.63 8.98 20.58
CA GLY A 579 -30.54 10.13 20.72
C GLY A 579 -30.11 11.10 21.82
N PRO A 580 -30.94 12.15 22.10
CA PRO A 580 -30.53 13.26 22.96
C PRO A 580 -30.45 12.94 24.46
N LYS A 581 -31.07 11.83 24.91
CA LYS A 581 -31.20 11.51 26.36
C LYS A 581 -30.27 10.37 26.82
N PHE A 582 -29.72 9.58 25.91
CA PHE A 582 -28.98 8.35 26.26
C PHE A 582 -27.51 8.38 25.75
N CYS A 583 -27.04 9.53 25.27
CA CYS A 583 -25.66 9.66 24.82
C CYS A 583 -24.71 9.65 26.03
N SER A 584 -23.90 8.61 26.16
CA SER A 584 -22.95 8.46 27.27
C SER A 584 -21.92 9.59 27.34
N MET A 585 -21.48 10.12 26.19
CA MET A 585 -20.54 11.25 26.14
C MET A 585 -21.17 12.53 26.71
N LYS A 586 -22.43 12.82 26.39
CA LYS A 586 -23.18 13.93 26.94
C LYS A 586 -23.37 13.78 28.46
N ILE A 587 -23.81 12.59 28.91
CA ILE A 587 -23.97 12.27 30.33
C ILE A 587 -22.63 12.40 31.06
N THR A 588 -21.53 11.95 30.49
CA THR A 588 -20.19 12.09 31.08
C THR A 588 -19.78 13.56 31.19
N GLN A 589 -20.12 14.39 30.22
CA GLN A 589 -19.88 15.83 30.31
C GLN A 589 -20.69 16.47 31.44
N GLU A 590 -21.97 16.14 31.59
CA GLU A 590 -22.80 16.57 32.70
C GLU A 590 -22.22 16.16 34.07
N VAL A 591 -21.63 14.95 34.15
CA VAL A 591 -20.92 14.49 35.36
C VAL A 591 -19.68 15.32 35.65
N ARG A 592 -18.90 15.69 34.62
CA ARG A 592 -17.72 16.57 34.76
C ARG A 592 -18.11 17.97 35.25
N GLU A 593 -19.17 18.55 34.69
CA GLU A 593 -19.69 19.83 35.08
C GLU A 593 -20.21 19.83 36.54
N TYR A 594 -20.92 18.76 36.91
CA TYR A 594 -21.35 18.57 38.29
C TYR A 594 -20.17 18.50 39.26
N ALA A 595 -19.14 17.72 38.93
CA ALA A 595 -17.93 17.58 39.74
C ALA A 595 -17.19 18.93 39.88
N ALA A 596 -17.07 19.70 38.79
CA ALA A 596 -16.45 21.02 38.81
C ALA A 596 -17.23 22.00 39.68
N ASN A 597 -18.56 21.99 39.59
CA ASN A 597 -19.45 22.86 40.40
C ASN A 597 -19.37 22.54 41.91
N GLN A 598 -19.08 21.28 42.27
CA GLN A 598 -18.89 20.84 43.65
C GLN A 598 -17.46 21.08 44.18
N LYS A 599 -16.56 21.75 43.41
CA LYS A 599 -15.15 22.01 43.74
C LYS A 599 -14.33 20.70 43.98
N ILE A 600 -14.71 19.64 43.34
CA ILE A 600 -13.98 18.37 43.35
C ILE A 600 -12.82 18.49 42.33
N GLU A 601 -11.57 18.53 42.83
CA GLU A 601 -10.38 18.88 42.03
C GLU A 601 -10.01 17.86 40.93
N ALA A 602 -10.57 16.63 40.98
CA ALA A 602 -10.37 15.64 39.92
C ALA A 602 -11.53 14.64 39.87
N LEU A 603 -11.92 14.24 38.66
CA LEU A 603 -12.96 13.22 38.42
C LEU A 603 -12.62 11.90 39.12
N ASP A 604 -11.32 11.55 39.19
CA ASP A 604 -10.82 10.35 39.86
C ASP A 604 -11.06 10.37 41.36
N VAL A 605 -10.91 11.52 42.01
CA VAL A 605 -11.18 11.67 43.45
C VAL A 605 -12.67 11.50 43.72
N SER A 606 -13.52 12.08 42.87
CA SER A 606 -14.97 11.98 42.98
C SER A 606 -15.49 10.55 42.76
N VAL A 607 -14.93 9.82 41.76
CA VAL A 607 -15.29 8.43 41.52
C VAL A 607 -14.83 7.53 42.67
N GLN A 608 -13.62 7.74 43.20
CA GLN A 608 -13.10 6.95 44.33
C GLN A 608 -13.90 7.22 45.60
N GLU A 609 -14.27 8.47 45.90
CA GLU A 609 -15.12 8.83 47.03
C GLU A 609 -16.52 8.26 46.88
N GLY A 610 -17.14 8.42 45.72
CA GLY A 610 -18.47 7.84 45.44
C GLY A 610 -18.49 6.33 45.52
N MET A 611 -17.44 5.66 45.03
CA MET A 611 -17.28 4.18 45.18
C MET A 611 -17.06 3.79 46.64
N ARG A 612 -16.29 4.56 47.40
CA ARG A 612 -16.09 4.33 48.84
C ARG A 612 -17.40 4.49 49.62
N GLU A 613 -18.15 5.55 49.38
CA GLU A 613 -19.45 5.76 50.00
C GLU A 613 -20.46 4.65 49.66
N GLN A 614 -20.53 4.26 48.42
CA GLN A 614 -21.39 3.15 48.00
C GLN A 614 -20.95 1.81 48.59
N ALA A 615 -19.65 1.58 48.70
CA ALA A 615 -19.11 0.38 49.33
C ALA A 615 -19.37 0.34 50.83
N GLU A 616 -19.29 1.49 51.53
CA GLU A 616 -19.64 1.60 52.94
C GLU A 616 -21.15 1.41 53.17
N ARG A 617 -21.97 2.02 52.30
CA ARG A 617 -23.44 1.84 52.33
C ARG A 617 -23.83 0.40 52.05
N PHE A 618 -23.22 -0.25 51.08
CA PHE A 618 -23.41 -1.67 50.81
C PHE A 618 -23.05 -2.55 52.01
N LYS A 619 -21.94 -2.27 52.70
CA LYS A 619 -21.57 -2.98 53.93
C LYS A 619 -22.58 -2.76 55.06
N GLN A 620 -23.05 -1.53 55.24
CA GLN A 620 -24.07 -1.17 56.27
C GLN A 620 -25.42 -1.84 55.96
N GLU A 621 -25.77 -2.02 54.70
CA GLU A 621 -26.98 -2.68 54.25
C GLU A 621 -26.86 -4.22 54.20
N GLY A 622 -25.80 -4.80 54.77
CA GLY A 622 -25.68 -6.26 54.99
C GLY A 622 -25.01 -7.00 53.80
N SER A 623 -24.33 -6.27 52.88
CA SER A 623 -23.57 -6.86 51.76
C SER A 623 -24.38 -7.80 50.82
N GLN A 624 -25.68 -7.51 50.63
CA GLN A 624 -26.53 -8.26 49.72
C GLN A 624 -26.82 -7.49 48.44
N LEU A 625 -26.48 -8.10 47.29
CA LEU A 625 -26.73 -7.54 45.96
C LEU A 625 -28.20 -7.53 45.55
N TYR A 626 -29.02 -8.41 46.13
CA TYR A 626 -30.44 -8.50 45.87
C TYR A 626 -31.21 -8.49 47.18
N LYS A 627 -32.09 -7.51 47.37
CA LYS A 627 -33.09 -7.48 48.46
C LYS A 627 -34.33 -8.24 47.96
N LYS A 628 -34.82 -9.22 48.73
CA LYS A 628 -36.18 -9.77 48.50
C LYS A 628 -37.18 -8.61 48.67
N VAL A 629 -37.94 -8.32 47.61
CA VAL A 629 -39.10 -7.41 47.67
C VAL A 629 -40.21 -8.11 48.44
#